data_51d00407a1054e8d847e6c197a2b16e7
#
_entry.id   51d00407a1054e8d847e6c197a2b16e7
#
_cell.length_a   1.000
_cell.length_b   1.000
_cell.length_c   1.000
_cell.angle_alpha   90.00
_cell.angle_beta   90.00
_cell.angle_gamma   90.00
#
_symmetry.space_group_name_H-M   'P 1'
#
loop_
_entity.id
_entity.type
_entity.pdbx_description
1 polymer ?
#
loop_
_entity_poly.entity_id
_entity_poly.type
_entity_poly.pdbx_seq_one_letter_code
_entity_poly.pdbx_strand_id
1 'polypeptide(L)'
;QTLSVSGNLEVDVFGFFQAQGSFAVEKRTDTVMLSDGEFDDDRQVITEPTRLEVDLLTIGGAGIDAFAGMNGGTAEAIGLNLSDVNFGLALASERGGDQRQFTSLKATAGSIGFVGIEGFTASAEDLVVEINRGVPGSGGASDVVIDHSVVPLDVRTGPDSSMVLDMDGSKGELTRASGKLDLNVFNFLSLSGDFAFEQSSSTVTLDTGDEVAVNLLTVGGSHIDAFVGMNGERDENGDLGADALGLDLSDASFGVALMSDKADATRSWTSVQASAGGLSFVGIEGLTVSGSDLSVLINRAAGDGSVVDYSDGKTDLSIATSGDSADDLKLSMAGSEGETLKASGHLDIDLFGFFQVSGDFAFEKSTGSVTLSNGEVIEKADLLTLGGNDIDAFAGLNGGTDDKLGLELG
;
A
#
# COMPACT_ATOMS: atom_id res chain seq x y z
N GLN A 1 -39.62 6.95 -10.94
CA GLN A 1 -40.33 5.98 -10.09
C GLN A 1 -39.28 5.30 -9.20
N THR A 2 -39.48 5.36 -7.88
CA THR A 2 -38.53 4.77 -6.90
C THR A 2 -39.17 3.54 -6.28
N LEU A 3 -38.39 2.46 -6.16
CA LEU A 3 -38.71 1.29 -5.37
C LEU A 3 -37.62 1.17 -4.30
N SER A 4 -37.99 1.14 -3.03
CA SER A 4 -37.05 0.99 -1.91
C SER A 4 -37.58 -0.04 -0.92
N VAL A 5 -36.67 -0.91 -0.45
CA VAL A 5 -36.92 -1.90 0.60
C VAL A 5 -35.75 -1.84 1.57
N SER A 6 -36.02 -1.82 2.88
CA SER A 6 -34.99 -1.89 3.92
C SER A 6 -35.48 -2.66 5.13
N GLY A 7 -34.55 -3.24 5.90
CA GLY A 7 -34.85 -4.01 7.11
C GLY A 7 -33.61 -4.62 7.72
N ASN A 8 -33.81 -5.27 8.87
CA ASN A 8 -32.77 -6.05 9.53
C ASN A 8 -32.90 -7.51 9.13
N LEU A 9 -31.77 -8.18 8.95
CA LEU A 9 -31.67 -9.59 8.61
C LEU A 9 -30.78 -10.30 9.63
N GLU A 10 -31.20 -11.48 10.05
CA GLU A 10 -30.40 -12.42 10.83
C GLU A 10 -30.50 -13.79 10.19
N VAL A 11 -29.35 -14.40 9.95
CA VAL A 11 -29.20 -15.72 9.34
C VAL A 11 -28.25 -16.55 10.15
N ASP A 12 -28.66 -17.76 10.52
CA ASP A 12 -27.81 -18.80 11.10
C ASP A 12 -28.00 -20.11 10.35
N VAL A 13 -26.91 -20.66 9.86
CA VAL A 13 -26.87 -21.94 9.15
C VAL A 13 -26.06 -22.93 9.99
N PHE A 14 -26.72 -23.49 11.00
CA PHE A 14 -26.17 -24.56 11.88
C PHE A 14 -24.80 -24.19 12.50
N GLY A 15 -24.55 -22.92 12.79
CA GLY A 15 -23.29 -22.44 13.34
C GLY A 15 -22.10 -22.49 12.37
N PHE A 16 -22.31 -22.84 11.10
CA PHE A 16 -21.27 -22.77 10.07
C PHE A 16 -21.20 -21.41 9.40
N PHE A 17 -22.33 -20.75 9.26
CA PHE A 17 -22.42 -19.40 8.74
C PHE A 17 -23.45 -18.61 9.55
N GLN A 18 -23.03 -17.48 10.07
CA GLN A 18 -23.90 -16.55 10.77
C GLN A 18 -23.72 -15.16 10.18
N ALA A 19 -24.79 -14.40 10.02
CA ALA A 19 -24.74 -13.02 9.60
C ALA A 19 -25.94 -12.27 10.17
N GLN A 20 -25.70 -11.09 10.71
CA GLN A 20 -26.76 -10.17 11.16
C GLN A 20 -26.41 -8.74 10.76
N GLY A 21 -27.41 -7.92 10.49
CA GLY A 21 -27.19 -6.51 10.14
C GLY A 21 -28.41 -5.87 9.49
N SER A 22 -28.28 -4.60 9.16
CA SER A 22 -29.27 -3.82 8.42
C SER A 22 -28.96 -3.84 6.94
N PHE A 23 -30.01 -3.86 6.09
CA PHE A 23 -29.86 -3.85 4.64
C PHE A 23 -30.89 -2.93 4.00
N ALA A 24 -30.54 -2.38 2.84
CA ALA A 24 -31.45 -1.62 1.99
C ALA A 24 -31.15 -1.88 0.52
N VAL A 25 -32.19 -1.88 -0.29
CA VAL A 25 -32.14 -1.96 -1.76
C VAL A 25 -33.03 -0.86 -2.32
N GLU A 26 -32.49 -0.08 -3.24
CA GLU A 26 -33.27 0.98 -3.90
C GLU A 26 -33.04 0.96 -5.41
N LYS A 27 -34.12 1.10 -6.18
CA LYS A 27 -34.07 1.28 -7.63
C LYS A 27 -34.73 2.59 -8.00
N ARG A 28 -33.99 3.46 -8.72
CA ARG A 28 -34.49 4.76 -9.19
C ARG A 28 -33.83 5.16 -10.51
N THR A 29 -34.32 6.20 -11.12
CA THR A 29 -33.60 6.93 -12.18
C THR A 29 -32.84 8.08 -11.53
N ASP A 30 -31.62 8.32 -11.95
CA ASP A 30 -30.77 9.37 -11.42
C ASP A 30 -29.93 10.01 -12.54
N THR A 31 -29.23 11.11 -12.22
CA THR A 31 -28.25 11.73 -13.10
C THR A 31 -26.89 11.71 -12.43
N VAL A 32 -25.92 11.13 -13.11
CA VAL A 32 -24.52 11.02 -12.62
C VAL A 32 -23.61 11.92 -13.44
N MET A 33 -22.47 12.29 -12.84
CA MET A 33 -21.40 13.01 -13.52
C MET A 33 -20.29 12.01 -13.88
N LEU A 34 -19.76 12.11 -15.09
CA LEU A 34 -18.66 11.26 -15.53
C LEU A 34 -17.30 11.95 -15.33
N SER A 35 -16.25 11.16 -15.30
CA SER A 35 -14.85 11.61 -15.13
C SER A 35 -14.20 12.14 -16.41
N ASP A 36 -14.99 12.42 -17.45
CA ASP A 36 -14.51 12.94 -18.74
C ASP A 36 -14.42 14.47 -18.78
N GLY A 37 -14.62 15.14 -17.65
CA GLY A 37 -14.40 16.58 -17.50
C GLY A 37 -12.91 16.90 -17.26
N GLU A 38 -12.50 18.10 -17.65
CA GLU A 38 -11.17 18.63 -17.38
C GLU A 38 -11.27 19.85 -16.46
N PHE A 39 -10.39 19.92 -15.46
CA PHE A 39 -10.31 21.01 -14.50
C PHE A 39 -8.87 21.56 -14.49
N ASP A 40 -8.72 22.85 -14.25
CA ASP A 40 -7.41 23.45 -14.02
C ASP A 40 -6.91 23.22 -12.58
N ASP A 41 -5.69 23.69 -12.28
CA ASP A 41 -5.07 23.58 -10.95
C ASP A 41 -5.88 24.27 -9.83
N ASP A 42 -6.70 25.26 -10.18
CA ASP A 42 -7.64 25.96 -9.29
C ASP A 42 -9.03 25.30 -9.22
N ARG A 43 -9.18 24.09 -9.80
CA ARG A 43 -10.44 23.35 -9.96
C ARG A 43 -11.53 24.09 -10.75
N GLN A 44 -11.13 24.98 -11.66
CA GLN A 44 -12.04 25.58 -12.60
C GLN A 44 -12.26 24.65 -13.82
N VAL A 45 -13.49 24.57 -14.26
CA VAL A 45 -13.87 23.70 -15.39
C VAL A 45 -13.25 24.20 -16.69
N ILE A 46 -12.37 23.40 -17.30
CA ILE A 46 -11.87 23.60 -18.66
C ILE A 46 -12.86 22.94 -19.64
N THR A 47 -13.22 21.69 -19.39
CA THR A 47 -14.23 20.94 -20.16
C THR A 47 -15.29 20.44 -19.22
N GLU A 48 -16.57 20.73 -19.53
CA GLU A 48 -17.70 20.28 -18.70
C GLU A 48 -17.79 18.75 -18.70
N PRO A 49 -17.86 18.12 -17.52
CA PRO A 49 -18.06 16.68 -17.42
C PRO A 49 -19.44 16.27 -17.96
N THR A 50 -19.50 15.12 -18.59
CA THR A 50 -20.74 14.57 -19.13
C THR A 50 -21.71 14.24 -17.99
N ARG A 51 -22.96 14.77 -18.13
CA ARG A 51 -24.09 14.39 -17.28
C ARG A 51 -24.87 13.27 -17.95
N LEU A 52 -25.02 12.17 -17.24
CA LEU A 52 -25.65 10.97 -17.80
C LEU A 52 -26.89 10.56 -17.00
N GLU A 53 -28.03 10.40 -17.67
CA GLU A 53 -29.22 9.78 -17.07
C GLU A 53 -29.00 8.25 -17.00
N VAL A 54 -29.19 7.69 -15.80
CA VAL A 54 -29.01 6.26 -15.54
C VAL A 54 -30.21 5.62 -14.85
N ASP A 55 -30.43 4.36 -15.11
CA ASP A 55 -31.17 3.49 -14.22
C ASP A 55 -30.23 3.02 -13.13
N LEU A 56 -30.47 3.45 -11.89
CA LEU A 56 -29.62 3.22 -10.75
C LEU A 56 -30.24 2.17 -9.81
N LEU A 57 -29.48 1.14 -9.50
CA LEU A 57 -29.75 0.17 -8.44
C LEU A 57 -28.68 0.33 -7.35
N THR A 58 -29.11 0.65 -6.13
CA THR A 58 -28.24 0.68 -4.96
C THR A 58 -28.57 -0.46 -4.01
N ILE A 59 -27.54 -1.04 -3.43
CA ILE A 59 -27.61 -2.07 -2.39
C ILE A 59 -26.66 -1.67 -1.28
N GLY A 60 -27.14 -1.59 -0.06
CA GLY A 60 -26.31 -1.25 1.08
C GLY A 60 -26.56 -2.12 2.29
N GLY A 61 -25.59 -2.16 3.17
CA GLY A 61 -25.68 -2.82 4.45
C GLY A 61 -24.91 -2.05 5.52
N ALA A 62 -25.35 -2.16 6.77
CA ALA A 62 -24.71 -1.51 7.92
C ALA A 62 -24.76 -2.36 9.17
N GLY A 63 -23.69 -2.24 10.00
CA GLY A 63 -23.54 -2.95 11.25
C GLY A 63 -23.64 -4.46 11.04
N ILE A 64 -22.99 -4.97 9.98
CA ILE A 64 -23.04 -6.39 9.67
C ILE A 64 -21.96 -7.10 10.46
N ASP A 65 -22.38 -8.01 11.34
CA ASP A 65 -21.50 -8.99 11.94
C ASP A 65 -21.72 -10.34 11.25
N ALA A 66 -20.62 -11.02 10.89
CA ALA A 66 -20.69 -12.30 10.24
C ALA A 66 -19.60 -13.26 10.73
N PHE A 67 -19.93 -14.55 10.72
CA PHE A 67 -19.00 -15.63 11.02
C PHE A 67 -19.12 -16.73 9.97
N ALA A 68 -17.96 -17.26 9.56
CA ALA A 68 -17.89 -18.41 8.67
C ALA A 68 -16.84 -19.40 9.19
N GLY A 69 -17.30 -20.61 9.60
CA GLY A 69 -16.38 -21.59 10.20
C GLY A 69 -17.11 -22.75 10.85
N MET A 70 -16.61 -23.22 11.98
CA MET A 70 -17.20 -24.30 12.79
C MET A 70 -17.53 -23.76 14.17
N ASN A 71 -18.62 -24.28 14.77
CA ASN A 71 -19.06 -23.93 16.12
C ASN A 71 -19.32 -22.45 16.35
N GLY A 72 -19.79 -21.71 15.35
CA GLY A 72 -20.11 -20.30 15.45
C GLY A 72 -21.04 -20.02 16.63
N GLY A 73 -20.79 -18.91 17.34
CA GLY A 73 -21.53 -18.51 18.53
C GLY A 73 -21.18 -19.27 19.83
N THR A 74 -20.13 -20.09 19.80
CA THR A 74 -19.63 -20.81 21.00
C THR A 74 -18.17 -20.40 21.32
N ALA A 75 -17.69 -20.79 22.52
CA ALA A 75 -16.29 -20.57 22.91
C ALA A 75 -15.27 -21.41 22.11
N GLU A 76 -15.74 -22.46 21.41
CA GLU A 76 -14.92 -23.32 20.57
C GLU A 76 -15.05 -22.98 19.06
N ALA A 77 -15.49 -21.77 18.75
CA ALA A 77 -15.59 -21.31 17.36
C ALA A 77 -14.21 -21.28 16.67
N ILE A 78 -14.12 -21.86 15.47
CA ILE A 78 -12.93 -21.82 14.60
C ILE A 78 -13.35 -21.33 13.23
N GLY A 79 -12.83 -20.19 12.79
CA GLY A 79 -13.20 -19.64 11.48
C GLY A 79 -12.86 -18.15 11.35
N LEU A 80 -13.47 -17.55 10.35
CA LEU A 80 -13.37 -16.14 10.03
C LEU A 80 -14.52 -15.37 10.67
N ASN A 81 -14.18 -14.35 11.45
CA ASN A 81 -15.12 -13.41 12.05
C ASN A 81 -14.99 -12.05 11.38
N LEU A 82 -16.11 -11.43 11.05
CA LEU A 82 -16.20 -10.07 10.51
C LEU A 82 -17.08 -9.27 11.45
N SER A 83 -16.66 -8.05 11.80
CA SER A 83 -17.41 -7.16 12.69
C SER A 83 -17.57 -5.78 12.08
N ASP A 84 -18.74 -5.21 12.29
CA ASP A 84 -19.12 -3.86 11.86
C ASP A 84 -18.85 -3.61 10.37
N VAL A 85 -19.27 -4.55 9.52
CA VAL A 85 -19.16 -4.37 8.07
C VAL A 85 -20.27 -3.45 7.59
N ASN A 86 -19.87 -2.38 6.89
CA ASN A 86 -20.77 -1.44 6.26
C ASN A 86 -20.42 -1.35 4.77
N PHE A 87 -21.39 -1.31 3.88
CA PHE A 87 -21.13 -1.13 2.46
C PHE A 87 -22.24 -0.40 1.72
N GLY A 88 -21.84 0.28 0.65
CA GLY A 88 -22.74 0.88 -0.34
C GLY A 88 -22.28 0.48 -1.73
N LEU A 89 -23.15 -0.22 -2.48
CA LEU A 89 -22.94 -0.61 -3.87
C LEU A 89 -23.93 0.15 -4.75
N ALA A 90 -23.42 0.76 -5.81
CA ALA A 90 -24.21 1.39 -6.85
C ALA A 90 -23.94 0.73 -8.21
N LEU A 91 -24.97 0.26 -8.86
CA LEU A 91 -24.97 -0.26 -10.22
C LEU A 91 -25.77 0.70 -11.09
N ALA A 92 -25.11 1.38 -12.03
CA ALA A 92 -25.74 2.33 -12.91
C ALA A 92 -25.66 1.86 -14.37
N SER A 93 -26.78 1.95 -15.07
CA SER A 93 -26.89 1.64 -16.50
C SER A 93 -27.43 2.85 -17.25
N GLU A 94 -26.73 3.25 -18.30
CA GLU A 94 -27.13 4.37 -19.15
C GLU A 94 -28.53 4.16 -19.75
N ARG A 95 -29.34 5.22 -19.72
CA ARG A 95 -30.67 5.23 -20.33
C ARG A 95 -30.62 5.74 -21.77
N GLY A 96 -30.68 4.79 -22.70
CA GLY A 96 -30.48 5.10 -24.12
C GLY A 96 -29.00 5.17 -24.49
N GLY A 97 -28.66 5.67 -25.66
CA GLY A 97 -27.26 5.86 -26.06
C GLY A 97 -26.46 4.56 -26.18
N ASP A 98 -25.21 4.59 -25.71
CA ASP A 98 -24.20 3.52 -25.92
C ASP A 98 -24.31 2.34 -24.96
N GLN A 99 -25.26 2.35 -24.01
CA GLN A 99 -25.48 1.31 -23.01
C GLN A 99 -24.27 1.10 -22.06
N ARG A 100 -23.60 2.17 -21.66
CA ARG A 100 -22.53 2.15 -20.66
C ARG A 100 -23.04 1.64 -19.31
N GLN A 101 -22.19 0.95 -18.59
CA GLN A 101 -22.48 0.43 -17.26
C GLN A 101 -21.41 0.89 -16.28
N PHE A 102 -21.80 1.18 -15.05
CA PHE A 102 -20.90 1.65 -14.01
C PHE A 102 -21.15 0.87 -12.71
N THR A 103 -20.08 0.59 -12.00
CA THR A 103 -20.12 -0.06 -10.69
C THR A 103 -19.28 0.75 -9.72
N SER A 104 -19.90 1.22 -8.65
CA SER A 104 -19.22 1.91 -7.56
C SER A 104 -19.52 1.21 -6.25
N LEU A 105 -18.50 0.85 -5.50
CA LEU A 105 -18.57 0.20 -4.20
C LEU A 105 -17.67 0.93 -3.22
N LYS A 106 -18.21 1.23 -2.03
CA LYS A 106 -17.42 1.55 -0.84
C LYS A 106 -17.84 0.61 0.26
N ALA A 107 -16.87 -0.02 0.91
CA ALA A 107 -17.10 -0.89 2.05
C ALA A 107 -16.09 -0.60 3.14
N THR A 108 -16.53 -0.72 4.39
CA THR A 108 -15.68 -0.64 5.57
C THR A 108 -15.93 -1.86 6.47
N ALA A 109 -14.91 -2.27 7.22
CA ALA A 109 -15.09 -3.25 8.27
C ALA A 109 -14.28 -2.80 9.49
N GLY A 110 -14.89 -2.83 10.67
CA GLY A 110 -14.19 -2.54 11.92
C GLY A 110 -13.11 -3.57 12.18
N SER A 111 -13.42 -4.86 12.00
CA SER A 111 -12.40 -5.91 12.03
C SER A 111 -12.78 -7.12 11.20
N ILE A 112 -11.74 -7.81 10.70
CA ILE A 112 -11.80 -9.16 10.14
C ILE A 112 -10.71 -9.97 10.84
N GLY A 113 -11.03 -11.13 11.40
CA GLY A 113 -10.04 -11.95 12.09
C GLY A 113 -10.33 -13.43 12.04
N PHE A 114 -9.27 -14.23 12.02
CA PHE A 114 -9.35 -15.67 12.20
C PHE A 114 -9.33 -15.98 13.70
N VAL A 115 -10.29 -16.79 14.17
CA VAL A 115 -10.44 -17.17 15.57
C VAL A 115 -10.34 -18.68 15.77
N GLY A 116 -9.97 -19.10 16.99
CA GLY A 116 -10.07 -20.49 17.44
C GLY A 116 -8.79 -21.33 17.28
N ILE A 117 -7.65 -20.77 16.88
CA ILE A 117 -6.36 -21.45 16.92
C ILE A 117 -5.44 -20.74 17.91
N GLU A 118 -5.05 -21.43 18.98
CA GLU A 118 -4.15 -20.90 20.00
C GLU A 118 -2.76 -20.64 19.38
N GLY A 119 -2.17 -19.47 19.67
CA GLY A 119 -0.86 -19.05 19.15
C GLY A 119 -0.88 -18.59 17.67
N PHE A 120 -2.05 -18.56 17.03
CA PHE A 120 -2.20 -18.01 15.69
C PHE A 120 -3.19 -16.83 15.70
N THR A 121 -2.69 -15.66 15.30
CA THR A 121 -3.50 -14.47 15.04
C THR A 121 -3.35 -14.09 13.57
N ALA A 122 -4.45 -13.84 12.89
CA ALA A 122 -4.47 -13.20 11.59
C ALA A 122 -5.71 -12.31 11.56
N SER A 123 -5.51 -11.02 11.73
CA SER A 123 -6.58 -10.02 11.77
C SER A 123 -6.24 -8.79 10.96
N ALA A 124 -7.29 -8.09 10.56
CA ALA A 124 -7.19 -6.77 9.99
C ALA A 124 -8.25 -5.87 10.61
N GLU A 125 -7.91 -4.61 10.85
CA GLU A 125 -8.76 -3.60 11.46
C GLU A 125 -8.88 -2.37 10.54
N ASP A 126 -9.93 -1.59 10.74
CA ASP A 126 -10.18 -0.33 10.01
C ASP A 126 -10.08 -0.49 8.49
N LEU A 127 -10.62 -1.61 8.00
CA LEU A 127 -10.59 -1.93 6.58
C LEU A 127 -11.48 -0.99 5.78
N VAL A 128 -10.95 -0.48 4.68
CA VAL A 128 -11.69 0.28 3.66
C VAL A 128 -11.43 -0.34 2.30
N VAL A 129 -12.50 -0.57 1.54
CA VAL A 129 -12.42 -1.05 0.15
C VAL A 129 -13.23 -0.10 -0.73
N GLU A 130 -12.63 0.37 -1.81
CA GLU A 130 -13.26 1.24 -2.81
C GLU A 130 -13.08 0.66 -4.21
N ILE A 131 -14.16 0.61 -4.97
CA ILE A 131 -14.16 0.19 -6.37
C ILE A 131 -14.98 1.20 -7.15
N ASN A 132 -14.43 1.72 -8.24
CA ASN A 132 -15.14 2.56 -9.18
C ASN A 132 -14.77 2.13 -10.60
N ARG A 133 -15.68 1.58 -11.35
CA ARG A 133 -15.44 1.00 -12.67
C ARG A 133 -16.49 1.40 -13.68
N GLY A 134 -16.05 1.57 -14.92
CA GLY A 134 -16.92 1.81 -16.08
C GLY A 134 -16.75 0.72 -17.14
N VAL A 135 -17.85 0.23 -17.70
CA VAL A 135 -17.82 -0.63 -18.87
C VAL A 135 -18.25 0.21 -20.07
N PRO A 136 -17.36 0.46 -21.05
CA PRO A 136 -17.72 1.26 -22.21
C PRO A 136 -18.81 0.58 -23.02
N GLY A 137 -19.74 1.37 -23.52
CA GLY A 137 -20.71 0.90 -24.51
C GLY A 137 -20.09 0.81 -25.91
N SER A 138 -20.91 0.73 -26.93
CA SER A 138 -20.53 0.48 -28.34
C SER A 138 -19.67 1.58 -29.02
N GLY A 139 -19.02 2.49 -28.28
CA GLY A 139 -18.19 3.56 -28.84
C GLY A 139 -17.47 4.43 -27.80
N GLY A 140 -17.50 4.06 -26.54
CA GLY A 140 -16.92 4.86 -25.44
C GLY A 140 -15.44 4.59 -25.15
N ALA A 141 -14.78 5.56 -24.51
CA ALA A 141 -13.45 5.36 -23.92
C ALA A 141 -13.51 4.39 -22.73
N SER A 142 -12.47 3.59 -22.54
CA SER A 142 -12.44 2.49 -21.59
C SER A 142 -12.29 2.90 -20.13
N ASP A 143 -11.86 4.14 -19.85
CA ASP A 143 -11.43 4.54 -18.50
C ASP A 143 -12.36 5.59 -17.85
N VAL A 144 -13.52 5.85 -18.45
CA VAL A 144 -14.50 6.81 -17.92
C VAL A 144 -15.32 6.13 -16.83
N VAL A 145 -15.36 6.73 -15.65
CA VAL A 145 -16.12 6.27 -14.47
C VAL A 145 -17.09 7.36 -14.00
N ILE A 146 -17.92 7.07 -13.01
CA ILE A 146 -18.70 8.10 -12.31
C ILE A 146 -17.76 8.87 -11.38
N ASP A 147 -17.81 10.19 -11.44
CA ASP A 147 -17.08 11.05 -10.52
C ASP A 147 -17.95 11.41 -9.30
N HIS A 148 -17.74 10.66 -8.23
CA HIS A 148 -18.46 10.87 -6.98
C HIS A 148 -17.88 12.01 -6.13
N SER A 149 -16.67 12.52 -6.44
CA SER A 149 -16.12 13.69 -5.74
C SER A 149 -16.85 14.98 -6.12
N VAL A 150 -17.37 15.05 -7.33
CA VAL A 150 -18.18 16.19 -7.82
C VAL A 150 -19.64 16.09 -7.36
N VAL A 151 -20.22 14.89 -7.45
CA VAL A 151 -21.59 14.62 -7.00
C VAL A 151 -21.60 13.33 -6.17
N PRO A 152 -21.40 13.43 -4.84
CA PRO A 152 -21.47 12.29 -3.94
C PRO A 152 -22.82 11.57 -4.02
N LEU A 153 -22.80 10.25 -3.90
CA LEU A 153 -23.99 9.41 -3.97
C LEU A 153 -24.29 8.79 -2.61
N ASP A 154 -25.44 9.15 -2.04
CA ASP A 154 -25.98 8.50 -0.86
C ASP A 154 -26.58 7.13 -1.20
N VAL A 155 -26.05 6.06 -0.62
CA VAL A 155 -26.56 4.70 -0.69
C VAL A 155 -27.17 4.33 0.66
N ARG A 156 -28.46 4.05 0.69
CA ARG A 156 -29.13 3.57 1.92
C ARG A 156 -28.55 2.22 2.33
N THR A 157 -28.22 2.07 3.61
CA THR A 157 -27.64 0.85 4.19
C THR A 157 -28.59 0.17 5.18
N GLY A 158 -29.69 0.84 5.51
CA GLY A 158 -30.71 0.35 6.43
C GLY A 158 -31.92 1.26 6.47
N PRO A 159 -32.84 1.07 7.43
CA PRO A 159 -34.02 1.95 7.60
C PRO A 159 -33.63 3.42 7.83
N ASP A 160 -32.58 3.67 8.66
CA ASP A 160 -32.19 4.98 9.14
C ASP A 160 -30.70 5.29 8.92
N SER A 161 -30.01 4.52 8.08
CA SER A 161 -28.59 4.66 7.78
C SER A 161 -28.30 4.76 6.29
N SER A 162 -27.20 5.44 5.94
CA SER A 162 -26.67 5.52 4.58
C SER A 162 -25.14 5.56 4.58
N MET A 163 -24.54 5.21 3.45
CA MET A 163 -23.12 5.36 3.15
C MET A 163 -22.96 6.27 1.94
N VAL A 164 -22.03 7.19 2.02
CA VAL A 164 -21.70 8.11 0.95
C VAL A 164 -20.62 7.52 0.08
N LEU A 165 -20.86 7.40 -1.21
CA LEU A 165 -19.84 7.18 -2.22
C LEU A 165 -19.29 8.53 -2.66
N ASP A 166 -17.98 8.74 -2.51
CA ASP A 166 -17.29 10.02 -2.69
C ASP A 166 -15.96 9.87 -3.48
N MET A 167 -15.78 8.74 -4.15
CA MET A 167 -14.56 8.40 -4.90
C MET A 167 -14.28 9.41 -6.02
N ASP A 168 -13.01 9.82 -6.11
CA ASP A 168 -12.52 10.77 -7.12
C ASP A 168 -12.41 10.06 -8.49
N GLY A 169 -13.20 10.55 -9.45
CA GLY A 169 -13.23 10.04 -10.82
C GLY A 169 -11.98 10.36 -11.63
N SER A 170 -11.15 11.33 -11.21
CA SER A 170 -9.92 11.70 -11.91
C SER A 170 -8.88 10.56 -11.94
N LYS A 171 -8.98 9.61 -10.99
CA LYS A 171 -8.16 8.39 -10.97
C LYS A 171 -8.57 7.35 -12.03
N GLY A 172 -9.66 7.57 -12.77
CA GLY A 172 -10.22 6.61 -13.71
C GLY A 172 -10.78 5.38 -13.00
N GLU A 173 -10.58 4.19 -13.58
CA GLU A 173 -10.95 2.94 -12.92
C GLU A 173 -10.10 2.74 -11.66
N LEU A 174 -10.77 2.60 -10.51
CA LEU A 174 -10.16 2.47 -9.21
C LEU A 174 -10.54 1.14 -8.55
N THR A 175 -9.56 0.46 -8.00
CA THR A 175 -9.73 -0.56 -6.96
C THR A 175 -8.72 -0.27 -5.86
N ARG A 176 -9.19 0.07 -4.67
CA ARG A 176 -8.35 0.39 -3.51
C ARG A 176 -8.79 -0.43 -2.32
N ALA A 177 -7.83 -0.87 -1.53
CA ALA A 177 -8.06 -1.46 -0.21
C ALA A 177 -6.99 -0.98 0.74
N SER A 178 -7.37 -0.67 1.98
CA SER A 178 -6.44 -0.30 3.05
C SER A 178 -6.93 -0.79 4.40
N GLY A 179 -6.03 -0.92 5.36
CA GLY A 179 -6.33 -1.33 6.72
C GLY A 179 -5.07 -1.70 7.48
N LYS A 180 -5.22 -1.91 8.79
CA LYS A 180 -4.16 -2.37 9.67
C LYS A 180 -4.17 -3.89 9.76
N LEU A 181 -3.02 -4.52 9.53
CA LEU A 181 -2.82 -5.96 9.66
C LEU A 181 -2.12 -6.30 10.98
N ASP A 182 -2.53 -7.41 11.59
CA ASP A 182 -1.83 -8.07 12.68
C ASP A 182 -1.76 -9.57 12.36
N LEU A 183 -0.54 -10.07 12.25
CA LEU A 183 -0.24 -11.49 12.00
C LEU A 183 0.72 -11.99 13.06
N ASN A 184 0.32 -13.03 13.79
CA ASN A 184 1.21 -13.79 14.66
C ASN A 184 1.08 -15.29 14.35
N VAL A 185 2.20 -15.93 14.09
CA VAL A 185 2.28 -17.35 13.77
C VAL A 185 3.14 -18.04 14.84
N PHE A 186 2.48 -18.52 15.90
CA PHE A 186 3.08 -19.28 16.99
C PHE A 186 4.32 -18.60 17.61
N ASN A 187 4.30 -17.28 17.71
CA ASN A 187 5.43 -16.44 18.20
C ASN A 187 6.74 -16.68 17.45
N PHE A 188 6.68 -17.27 16.24
CA PHE A 188 7.82 -17.45 15.34
C PHE A 188 7.88 -16.35 14.29
N LEU A 189 6.76 -15.91 13.79
CA LEU A 189 6.62 -14.77 12.88
C LEU A 189 5.57 -13.83 13.46
N SER A 190 5.91 -12.58 13.65
CA SER A 190 4.93 -11.52 13.87
C SER A 190 5.11 -10.41 12.83
N LEU A 191 4.01 -9.82 12.42
CA LEU A 191 3.94 -8.68 11.50
C LEU A 191 2.75 -7.83 11.90
N SER A 192 2.97 -6.57 12.17
CA SER A 192 1.91 -5.59 12.37
C SER A 192 2.22 -4.32 11.59
N GLY A 193 1.19 -3.57 11.19
CA GLY A 193 1.36 -2.31 10.47
C GLY A 193 0.17 -1.97 9.60
N ASP A 194 0.23 -0.79 9.00
CA ASP A 194 -0.76 -0.30 8.06
C ASP A 194 -0.37 -0.67 6.63
N PHE A 195 -1.36 -1.03 5.82
CA PHE A 195 -1.15 -1.42 4.43
C PHE A 195 -2.22 -0.81 3.52
N ALA A 196 -1.81 -0.49 2.31
CA ALA A 196 -2.71 -0.08 1.25
C ALA A 196 -2.31 -0.67 -0.10
N PHE A 197 -3.32 -0.93 -0.90
CA PHE A 197 -3.23 -1.41 -2.26
C PHE A 197 -4.12 -0.52 -3.13
N GLU A 198 -3.61 -0.05 -4.27
CA GLU A 198 -4.41 0.70 -5.23
C GLU A 198 -4.08 0.27 -6.65
N GLN A 199 -5.10 0.00 -7.44
CA GLN A 199 -5.02 -0.15 -8.88
C GLN A 199 -5.81 0.99 -9.52
N SER A 200 -5.14 1.78 -10.35
CA SER A 200 -5.68 2.98 -10.97
C SER A 200 -5.00 3.25 -12.32
N SER A 201 -5.25 4.41 -12.87
CA SER A 201 -4.58 4.94 -14.06
C SER A 201 -3.86 6.24 -13.70
N SER A 202 -2.71 6.48 -14.32
CA SER A 202 -1.96 7.71 -14.12
C SER A 202 -1.22 8.13 -15.40
N THR A 203 -0.68 9.33 -15.40
CA THR A 203 0.29 9.79 -16.39
C THR A 203 1.61 10.02 -15.70
N VAL A 204 2.71 9.48 -16.24
CA VAL A 204 4.05 9.63 -15.71
C VAL A 204 4.95 10.33 -16.72
N THR A 205 5.91 11.10 -16.23
CA THR A 205 6.95 11.72 -17.04
C THR A 205 8.20 10.87 -16.98
N LEU A 206 8.78 10.55 -18.12
CA LEU A 206 10.02 9.79 -18.21
C LEU A 206 11.25 10.72 -18.16
N ASP A 207 12.43 10.13 -17.98
CA ASP A 207 13.73 10.80 -18.05
C ASP A 207 13.98 11.50 -19.41
N THR A 208 13.34 11.02 -20.47
CA THR A 208 13.34 11.66 -21.80
C THR A 208 12.50 12.94 -21.87
N GLY A 209 11.64 13.18 -20.89
CA GLY A 209 10.64 14.26 -20.86
C GLY A 209 9.31 13.89 -21.52
N ASP A 210 9.16 12.66 -21.99
CA ASP A 210 7.90 12.17 -22.58
C ASP A 210 6.88 11.86 -21.46
N GLU A 211 5.63 12.23 -21.69
CA GLU A 211 4.51 11.85 -20.83
C GLU A 211 3.86 10.56 -21.35
N VAL A 212 3.66 9.59 -20.45
CA VAL A 212 3.11 8.27 -20.78
C VAL A 212 1.93 7.95 -19.87
N ALA A 213 0.79 7.61 -20.48
CA ALA A 213 -0.36 7.08 -19.75
C ALA A 213 -0.11 5.61 -19.36
N VAL A 214 -0.25 5.30 -18.07
CA VAL A 214 0.06 3.98 -17.52
C VAL A 214 -1.14 3.38 -16.76
N ASN A 215 -1.22 2.06 -16.79
CA ASN A 215 -1.92 1.32 -15.75
C ASN A 215 -0.98 1.25 -14.54
N LEU A 216 -1.46 1.68 -13.40
CA LEU A 216 -0.70 1.81 -12.17
C LEU A 216 -1.22 0.84 -11.12
N LEU A 217 -0.32 0.08 -10.53
CA LEU A 217 -0.56 -0.71 -9.34
C LEU A 217 0.40 -0.26 -8.26
N THR A 218 -0.13 0.23 -7.14
CA THR A 218 0.66 0.58 -5.98
C THR A 218 0.37 -0.36 -4.80
N VAL A 219 1.41 -0.63 -4.04
CA VAL A 219 1.32 -1.31 -2.73
C VAL A 219 2.19 -0.52 -1.78
N GLY A 220 1.62 -0.12 -0.66
CA GLY A 220 2.34 0.61 0.37
C GLY A 220 2.06 0.06 1.75
N GLY A 221 2.94 0.40 2.67
CA GLY A 221 2.77 0.13 4.08
C GLY A 221 3.57 1.10 4.95
N SER A 222 3.08 1.33 6.16
CA SER A 222 3.69 2.22 7.15
C SER A 222 3.57 1.66 8.56
N HIS A 223 4.40 2.17 9.48
CA HIS A 223 4.43 1.72 10.87
C HIS A 223 4.54 0.19 11.00
N ILE A 224 5.37 -0.41 10.14
CA ILE A 224 5.49 -1.87 10.08
C ILE A 224 6.52 -2.32 11.10
N ASP A 225 6.07 -3.15 12.02
CA ASP A 225 6.91 -3.92 12.92
C ASP A 225 6.85 -5.39 12.55
N ALA A 226 8.00 -6.05 12.46
CA ALA A 226 8.06 -7.47 12.12
C ALA A 226 9.13 -8.18 12.93
N PHE A 227 8.87 -9.44 13.29
CA PHE A 227 9.83 -10.30 13.95
C PHE A 227 9.82 -11.69 13.30
N VAL A 228 11.00 -12.24 13.13
CA VAL A 228 11.19 -13.65 12.70
C VAL A 228 12.20 -14.32 13.61
N GLY A 229 11.75 -15.35 14.33
CA GLY A 229 12.61 -16.04 15.29
C GLY A 229 11.86 -16.94 16.25
N MET A 230 12.29 -17.00 17.49
CA MET A 230 11.64 -17.74 18.57
C MET A 230 11.22 -16.78 19.68
N ASN A 231 10.06 -17.04 20.29
CA ASN A 231 9.53 -16.26 21.41
C ASN A 231 9.32 -14.78 21.06
N GLY A 232 8.88 -14.48 19.83
CA GLY A 232 8.66 -13.13 19.31
C GLY A 232 7.35 -12.49 19.76
N GLU A 233 6.86 -12.83 20.95
CA GLU A 233 5.70 -12.17 21.55
C GLU A 233 6.08 -10.75 21.98
N ARG A 234 5.27 -9.77 21.56
CA ARG A 234 5.40 -8.38 21.99
C ARG A 234 4.45 -8.08 23.12
N ASP A 235 4.87 -7.24 24.06
CA ASP A 235 4.02 -6.74 25.14
C ASP A 235 3.07 -5.60 24.66
N GLU A 236 2.29 -5.05 25.58
CA GLU A 236 1.33 -3.95 25.29
C GLU A 236 2.02 -2.65 24.80
N ASN A 237 3.33 -2.51 24.99
CA ASN A 237 4.12 -1.38 24.54
C ASN A 237 4.79 -1.66 23.17
N GLY A 238 4.65 -2.88 22.64
CA GLY A 238 5.30 -3.35 21.43
C GLY A 238 6.72 -3.89 21.64
N ASP A 239 7.19 -4.01 22.90
CA ASP A 239 8.53 -4.51 23.22
C ASP A 239 8.57 -6.04 23.17
N LEU A 240 9.66 -6.59 22.60
CA LEU A 240 9.90 -8.04 22.62
C LEU A 240 10.24 -8.55 24.02
N GLY A 241 9.77 -9.77 24.34
CA GLY A 241 10.15 -10.45 25.55
C GLY A 241 11.67 -10.69 25.66
N ALA A 242 12.18 -10.77 26.91
CA ALA A 242 13.61 -10.96 27.17
C ALA A 242 14.18 -12.29 26.60
N ASP A 243 13.32 -13.27 26.32
CA ASP A 243 13.67 -14.58 25.75
C ASP A 243 13.54 -14.64 24.23
N ALA A 244 13.23 -13.50 23.57
CA ALA A 244 13.15 -13.41 22.11
C ALA A 244 14.51 -13.69 21.48
N LEU A 245 14.54 -14.50 20.43
CA LEU A 245 15.76 -14.81 19.65
C LEU A 245 15.42 -14.74 18.17
N GLY A 246 15.95 -13.75 17.44
CA GLY A 246 15.67 -13.60 16.02
C GLY A 246 16.02 -12.24 15.45
N LEU A 247 15.41 -11.95 14.31
CA LEU A 247 15.50 -10.66 13.63
C LEU A 247 14.25 -9.85 13.97
N ASP A 248 14.47 -8.61 14.39
CA ASP A 248 13.48 -7.61 14.70
C ASP A 248 13.60 -6.42 13.75
N LEU A 249 12.54 -6.09 13.08
CA LEU A 249 12.39 -4.92 12.19
C LEU A 249 11.38 -3.97 12.84
N SER A 250 11.71 -2.70 12.95
CA SER A 250 10.87 -1.69 13.56
C SER A 250 10.69 -0.46 12.70
N ASP A 251 9.47 0.10 12.76
CA ASP A 251 9.07 1.33 12.10
C ASP A 251 9.46 1.36 10.61
N ALA A 252 9.10 0.29 9.91
CA ALA A 252 9.34 0.22 8.48
C ALA A 252 8.18 0.83 7.68
N SER A 253 8.53 1.49 6.58
CA SER A 253 7.59 2.03 5.62
C SER A 253 8.07 1.74 4.21
N PHE A 254 7.15 1.45 3.29
CA PHE A 254 7.50 1.22 1.90
C PHE A 254 6.40 1.65 0.95
N GLY A 255 6.80 1.98 -0.28
CA GLY A 255 5.93 2.18 -1.41
C GLY A 255 6.50 1.52 -2.65
N VAL A 256 5.67 0.74 -3.33
CA VAL A 256 5.97 0.07 -4.59
C VAL A 256 5.01 0.57 -5.64
N ALA A 257 5.52 1.02 -6.79
CA ALA A 257 4.74 1.37 -7.97
C ALA A 257 5.13 0.45 -9.13
N LEU A 258 4.16 -0.28 -9.65
CA LEU A 258 4.27 -1.10 -10.84
C LEU A 258 3.46 -0.44 -11.95
N MET A 259 4.10 -0.11 -13.05
CA MET A 259 3.49 0.64 -14.14
C MET A 259 3.62 -0.11 -15.45
N SER A 260 2.58 -0.10 -16.27
CA SER A 260 2.60 -0.59 -17.64
C SER A 260 2.00 0.45 -18.57
N ASP A 261 2.68 0.70 -19.67
CA ASP A 261 2.22 1.62 -20.71
C ASP A 261 0.88 1.15 -21.30
N LYS A 262 -0.12 2.05 -21.32
CA LYS A 262 -1.43 1.73 -21.89
C LYS A 262 -1.41 1.52 -23.39
N ALA A 263 -0.47 2.16 -24.10
CA ALA A 263 -0.32 2.04 -25.54
C ALA A 263 0.54 0.83 -25.96
N ASP A 264 1.51 0.42 -25.10
CA ASP A 264 2.41 -0.69 -25.34
C ASP A 264 2.66 -1.49 -24.06
N ALA A 265 1.86 -2.52 -23.82
CA ALA A 265 1.93 -3.37 -22.62
C ALA A 265 3.27 -4.12 -22.44
N THR A 266 4.19 -4.05 -23.42
CA THR A 266 5.55 -4.60 -23.28
C THR A 266 6.50 -3.65 -22.55
N ARG A 267 6.14 -2.38 -22.41
CA ARG A 267 6.88 -1.37 -21.63
C ARG A 267 6.33 -1.34 -20.21
N SER A 268 7.21 -1.53 -19.24
CA SER A 268 6.84 -1.50 -17.83
C SER A 268 7.97 -0.95 -16.98
N TRP A 269 7.61 -0.28 -15.89
CA TRP A 269 8.52 0.32 -14.92
C TRP A 269 8.18 -0.17 -13.52
N THR A 270 9.19 -0.22 -12.68
CA THR A 270 9.03 -0.53 -11.26
C THR A 270 9.81 0.47 -10.44
N SER A 271 9.12 1.12 -9.49
CA SER A 271 9.76 2.04 -8.56
C SER A 271 9.44 1.59 -7.13
N VAL A 272 10.46 1.60 -6.28
CA VAL A 272 10.34 1.24 -4.86
C VAL A 272 11.08 2.27 -4.03
N GLN A 273 10.43 2.71 -2.97
CA GLN A 273 11.06 3.50 -1.91
C GLN A 273 10.67 2.88 -0.58
N ALA A 274 11.66 2.58 0.24
CA ALA A 274 11.44 1.98 1.55
C ALA A 274 12.41 2.57 2.58
N SER A 275 11.97 2.61 3.83
CA SER A 275 12.78 2.99 4.98
C SER A 275 12.43 2.11 6.18
N ALA A 276 13.36 2.03 7.14
CA ALA A 276 13.08 1.43 8.44
C ALA A 276 13.87 2.16 9.52
N GLY A 277 13.22 2.38 10.67
CA GLY A 277 13.84 2.98 11.83
C GLY A 277 14.90 2.07 12.45
N GLY A 278 14.65 0.75 12.48
CA GLY A 278 15.57 -0.21 13.02
C GLY A 278 15.47 -1.62 12.46
N LEU A 279 16.60 -2.31 12.41
CA LEU A 279 16.72 -3.75 12.19
C LEU A 279 17.72 -4.29 13.18
N SER A 280 17.38 -5.30 13.98
CA SER A 280 18.31 -5.86 14.94
C SER A 280 18.20 -7.38 15.04
N PHE A 281 19.33 -8.03 15.35
CA PHE A 281 19.33 -9.40 15.79
C PHE A 281 19.37 -9.42 17.32
N VAL A 282 18.37 -10.04 17.93
CA VAL A 282 18.18 -10.08 19.38
C VAL A 282 18.35 -11.50 19.95
N GLY A 283 18.65 -11.62 21.25
CA GLY A 283 18.61 -12.86 22.01
C GLY A 283 19.94 -13.57 22.21
N ILE A 284 21.07 -13.06 21.69
CA ILE A 284 22.40 -13.62 21.96
C ILE A 284 23.24 -12.59 22.71
N GLU A 285 23.59 -12.90 23.98
CA GLU A 285 24.43 -12.04 24.79
C GLU A 285 25.83 -11.87 24.17
N GLY A 286 26.30 -10.62 24.07
CA GLY A 286 27.58 -10.28 23.47
C GLY A 286 27.61 -10.24 21.93
N LEU A 287 26.50 -10.53 21.28
CA LEU A 287 26.34 -10.34 19.84
C LEU A 287 25.40 -9.14 19.60
N THR A 288 25.92 -8.09 18.95
CA THR A 288 25.11 -7.02 18.39
C THR A 288 25.22 -7.04 16.88
N VAL A 289 24.11 -7.08 16.19
CA VAL A 289 23.99 -6.82 14.75
C VAL A 289 22.73 -5.98 14.58
N SER A 290 22.91 -4.69 14.36
CA SER A 290 21.79 -3.76 14.21
C SER A 290 22.07 -2.76 13.09
N GLY A 291 20.97 -2.23 12.55
CA GLY A 291 20.98 -1.13 11.61
C GLY A 291 19.91 -0.14 11.99
N SER A 292 20.15 1.14 11.71
CA SER A 292 19.19 2.22 11.87
C SER A 292 19.20 3.15 10.67
N ASP A 293 18.15 3.97 10.56
CA ASP A 293 18.01 4.92 9.45
C ASP A 293 18.16 4.26 8.06
N LEU A 294 17.63 3.04 7.95
CA LEU A 294 17.74 2.24 6.73
C LEU A 294 16.88 2.85 5.61
N SER A 295 17.45 2.91 4.41
CA SER A 295 16.76 3.41 3.20
C SER A 295 17.10 2.55 1.99
N VAL A 296 16.08 2.28 1.17
CA VAL A 296 16.21 1.59 -0.12
C VAL A 296 15.42 2.34 -1.19
N LEU A 297 16.09 2.65 -2.31
CA LEU A 297 15.49 3.29 -3.47
C LEU A 297 15.78 2.45 -4.71
N ILE A 298 14.73 2.15 -5.48
CA ILE A 298 14.83 1.40 -6.74
C ILE A 298 14.00 2.14 -7.79
N ASN A 299 14.61 2.48 -8.90
CA ASN A 299 13.93 2.98 -10.09
C ASN A 299 14.38 2.15 -11.29
N ARG A 300 13.55 1.22 -11.70
CA ARG A 300 13.90 0.23 -12.73
C ARG A 300 13.43 0.69 -14.10
N ALA A 301 14.34 0.63 -15.06
CA ALA A 301 14.08 0.99 -16.46
C ALA A 301 13.15 -0.02 -17.14
N ALA A 302 12.40 0.49 -18.12
CA ALA A 302 11.73 -0.35 -19.11
C ALA A 302 12.74 -0.97 -20.09
N GLY A 303 12.27 -1.87 -20.95
CA GLY A 303 13.13 -2.54 -21.96
C GLY A 303 13.83 -1.63 -22.94
N ASP A 304 13.37 -0.40 -23.12
CA ASP A 304 13.98 0.66 -23.94
C ASP A 304 15.04 1.50 -23.18
N GLY A 305 15.20 1.24 -21.89
CA GLY A 305 16.14 1.93 -20.99
C GLY A 305 15.60 3.22 -20.39
N SER A 306 14.35 3.61 -20.63
CA SER A 306 13.70 4.77 -20.00
C SER A 306 13.32 4.47 -18.56
N VAL A 307 13.39 5.46 -17.68
CA VAL A 307 12.92 5.41 -16.29
C VAL A 307 11.89 6.50 -16.02
N VAL A 308 11.09 6.33 -14.97
CA VAL A 308 10.17 7.38 -14.53
C VAL A 308 10.95 8.44 -13.76
N ASP A 309 10.65 9.70 -14.02
CA ASP A 309 11.28 10.86 -13.36
C ASP A 309 10.34 11.42 -12.28
N TYR A 310 10.73 11.28 -11.03
CA TYR A 310 10.00 11.79 -9.84
C TYR A 310 10.58 13.10 -9.30
N SER A 311 11.48 13.76 -10.03
CA SER A 311 11.98 15.07 -9.63
C SER A 311 10.89 16.13 -9.64
N ASP A 312 11.12 17.25 -8.92
CA ASP A 312 10.15 18.32 -8.78
C ASP A 312 9.62 18.83 -10.13
N GLY A 313 8.31 18.92 -10.24
CA GLY A 313 7.61 19.37 -11.45
C GLY A 313 7.50 18.32 -12.58
N LYS A 314 7.81 17.05 -12.26
CA LYS A 314 7.68 15.89 -13.15
C LYS A 314 6.55 14.97 -12.68
N THR A 315 6.83 13.72 -12.40
CA THR A 315 5.84 12.80 -11.87
C THR A 315 5.62 13.05 -10.38
N ASP A 316 4.43 13.51 -10.00
CA ASP A 316 4.00 13.61 -8.61
C ASP A 316 3.18 12.38 -8.25
N LEU A 317 3.86 11.34 -7.71
CA LEU A 317 3.22 10.09 -7.33
C LEU A 317 3.38 9.85 -5.84
N SER A 318 2.25 9.91 -5.12
CA SER A 318 2.12 9.48 -3.74
C SER A 318 1.50 8.09 -3.70
N ILE A 319 2.10 7.19 -2.91
CA ILE A 319 1.63 5.83 -2.70
C ILE A 319 0.93 5.78 -1.35
N ALA A 320 -0.33 5.40 -1.34
CA ALA A 320 -1.05 5.15 -0.12
C ALA A 320 -0.36 4.02 0.68
N THR A 321 -0.09 4.27 1.95
CA THR A 321 0.51 3.30 2.87
C THR A 321 -0.45 2.86 3.96
N SER A 322 -1.54 3.59 4.13
CA SER A 322 -2.60 3.36 5.12
C SER A 322 -3.96 3.83 4.59
N GLY A 323 -4.96 3.88 5.48
CA GLY A 323 -6.24 4.55 5.23
C GLY A 323 -6.18 6.07 5.35
N ASP A 324 -5.13 6.62 5.95
CA ASP A 324 -4.90 8.06 6.13
C ASP A 324 -3.91 8.58 5.07
N SER A 325 -4.32 9.56 4.28
CA SER A 325 -3.46 10.18 3.26
C SER A 325 -2.28 10.99 3.84
N ALA A 326 -2.27 11.27 5.14
CA ALA A 326 -1.13 11.91 5.80
C ALA A 326 0.12 11.01 5.84
N ASP A 327 -0.09 9.69 5.76
CA ASP A 327 0.98 8.67 5.75
C ASP A 327 1.43 8.30 4.34
N ASP A 328 0.86 8.91 3.29
CA ASP A 328 1.19 8.59 1.90
C ASP A 328 2.69 8.83 1.63
N LEU A 329 3.33 7.83 1.03
CA LEU A 329 4.74 7.89 0.68
C LEU A 329 4.93 8.48 -0.72
N LYS A 330 5.60 9.64 -0.78
CA LYS A 330 5.93 10.30 -2.05
C LYS A 330 7.23 9.75 -2.63
N LEU A 331 7.19 9.23 -3.86
CA LEU A 331 8.40 8.84 -4.59
C LEU A 331 9.21 10.08 -5.00
N SER A 332 10.56 10.00 -4.91
CA SER A 332 11.45 11.15 -5.07
C SER A 332 12.70 10.90 -5.94
N MET A 333 12.75 9.78 -6.65
CA MET A 333 13.92 9.41 -7.46
C MET A 333 13.99 10.23 -8.74
N ALA A 334 15.15 10.86 -9.04
CA ALA A 334 15.34 11.66 -10.24
C ALA A 334 15.59 10.76 -11.46
N GLY A 335 14.88 11.00 -12.56
CA GLY A 335 15.09 10.28 -13.83
C GLY A 335 16.49 10.46 -14.42
N SER A 336 17.16 11.60 -14.12
CA SER A 336 18.53 11.88 -14.54
C SER A 336 19.58 10.88 -14.02
N GLU A 337 19.25 10.11 -12.98
CA GLU A 337 20.11 9.06 -12.42
C GLU A 337 19.98 7.73 -13.21
N GLY A 338 19.02 7.64 -14.13
CA GLY A 338 18.74 6.42 -14.89
C GLY A 338 18.23 5.27 -14.02
N GLU A 339 18.47 4.03 -14.47
CA GLU A 339 18.16 2.85 -13.67
C GLU A 339 19.01 2.83 -12.41
N THR A 340 18.36 2.83 -11.25
CA THR A 340 19.01 3.03 -9.95
C THR A 340 18.57 1.99 -8.92
N LEU A 341 19.54 1.49 -8.15
CA LEU A 341 19.34 0.77 -6.89
C LEU A 341 20.28 1.39 -5.86
N LYS A 342 19.70 2.03 -4.83
CA LYS A 342 20.44 2.61 -3.70
C LYS A 342 20.00 1.95 -2.40
N ALA A 343 20.94 1.68 -1.52
CA ALA A 343 20.66 1.29 -0.13
C ALA A 343 21.65 2.01 0.78
N SER A 344 21.17 2.51 1.91
CA SER A 344 21.99 3.19 2.91
C SER A 344 21.44 2.98 4.31
N GLY A 345 22.29 3.19 5.32
CA GLY A 345 21.91 3.14 6.71
C GLY A 345 23.12 3.13 7.62
N HIS A 346 22.88 3.32 8.91
CA HIS A 346 23.85 3.13 9.96
C HIS A 346 23.88 1.67 10.39
N LEU A 347 25.07 1.08 10.55
CA LEU A 347 25.24 -0.31 10.99
C LEU A 347 26.11 -0.36 12.24
N ASP A 348 25.68 -1.17 13.24
CA ASP A 348 26.44 -1.52 14.42
C ASP A 348 26.60 -3.03 14.49
N ILE A 349 27.85 -3.48 14.53
CA ILE A 349 28.21 -4.90 14.66
C ILE A 349 29.17 -5.03 15.81
N ASP A 350 28.83 -5.86 16.80
CA ASP A 350 29.73 -6.30 17.85
C ASP A 350 29.69 -7.83 17.94
N LEU A 351 30.80 -8.48 17.71
CA LEU A 351 30.98 -9.92 17.82
C LEU A 351 31.78 -10.24 19.11
N PHE A 352 31.04 -10.29 20.22
CA PHE A 352 31.58 -10.70 21.53
C PHE A 352 32.79 -9.86 22.01
N GLY A 353 32.84 -8.59 21.62
CA GLY A 353 33.99 -7.70 21.93
C GLY A 353 35.30 -8.05 21.20
N PHE A 354 35.28 -9.00 20.25
CA PHE A 354 36.44 -9.32 19.43
C PHE A 354 36.52 -8.51 18.14
N PHE A 355 35.37 -8.22 17.57
CA PHE A 355 35.29 -7.44 16.36
C PHE A 355 34.10 -6.50 16.49
N GLN A 356 34.34 -5.22 16.31
CA GLN A 356 33.33 -4.17 16.35
C GLN A 356 33.46 -3.31 15.11
N VAL A 357 32.33 -2.95 14.51
CA VAL A 357 32.22 -1.94 13.44
C VAL A 357 30.95 -1.15 13.66
N SER A 358 31.06 0.16 13.64
CA SER A 358 29.94 1.11 13.65
C SER A 358 30.17 2.18 12.58
N GLY A 359 29.15 2.60 11.88
CA GLY A 359 29.25 3.67 10.88
C GLY A 359 28.16 3.66 9.87
N ASP A 360 28.16 4.71 9.04
CA ASP A 360 27.22 4.86 7.93
C ASP A 360 27.75 4.18 6.67
N PHE A 361 26.90 3.44 6.01
CA PHE A 361 27.22 2.73 4.79
C PHE A 361 26.21 3.05 3.70
N ALA A 362 26.70 3.17 2.47
CA ALA A 362 25.87 3.35 1.30
C ALA A 362 26.37 2.45 0.16
N PHE A 363 25.41 1.91 -0.55
CA PHE A 363 25.58 1.12 -1.76
C PHE A 363 24.73 1.71 -2.87
N GLU A 364 25.31 1.90 -4.05
CA GLU A 364 24.57 2.35 -5.24
C GLU A 364 24.99 1.54 -6.46
N LYS A 365 24.01 1.03 -7.18
CA LYS A 365 24.16 0.52 -8.52
C LYS A 365 23.34 1.43 -9.46
N SER A 366 24.00 2.02 -10.43
CA SER A 366 23.39 2.94 -11.40
C SER A 366 23.96 2.74 -12.78
N THR A 367 23.34 3.32 -13.80
CA THR A 367 23.87 3.40 -15.16
C THR A 367 24.15 4.85 -15.47
N GLY A 368 25.39 5.18 -15.81
CA GLY A 368 25.82 6.55 -16.02
C GLY A 368 26.85 6.72 -17.11
N SER A 369 27.17 7.96 -17.44
CA SER A 369 28.23 8.32 -18.38
C SER A 369 29.57 8.44 -17.65
N VAL A 370 30.62 7.79 -18.19
CA VAL A 370 31.98 7.84 -17.65
C VAL A 370 32.93 8.36 -18.68
N THR A 371 33.69 9.40 -18.35
CA THR A 371 34.77 9.93 -19.22
C THR A 371 36.10 9.29 -18.82
N LEU A 372 36.73 8.59 -19.77
CA LEU A 372 38.03 7.98 -19.58
C LEU A 372 39.15 9.01 -19.65
N SER A 373 40.33 8.68 -19.12
CA SER A 373 41.51 9.57 -19.14
C SER A 373 42.00 9.96 -20.51
N ASN A 374 41.62 9.22 -21.56
CA ASN A 374 41.92 9.51 -22.98
C ASN A 374 40.89 10.44 -23.64
N GLY A 375 39.84 10.90 -22.87
CA GLY A 375 38.78 11.75 -23.35
C GLY A 375 37.61 11.01 -24.02
N GLU A 376 37.65 9.69 -24.07
CA GLU A 376 36.55 8.86 -24.55
C GLU A 376 35.40 8.85 -23.53
N VAL A 377 34.17 8.98 -24.00
CA VAL A 377 32.98 8.94 -23.16
C VAL A 377 32.25 7.61 -23.39
N ILE A 378 32.01 6.88 -22.30
CA ILE A 378 31.15 5.69 -22.29
C ILE A 378 29.79 6.17 -21.75
N GLU A 379 28.82 6.31 -22.64
CA GLU A 379 27.50 6.91 -22.31
C GLU A 379 26.65 6.06 -21.40
N LYS A 380 26.81 4.73 -21.37
CA LYS A 380 26.07 3.79 -20.54
C LYS A 380 27.05 2.80 -19.90
N ALA A 381 27.66 3.20 -18.80
CA ALA A 381 28.48 2.36 -17.97
C ALA A 381 27.69 1.87 -16.75
N ASP A 382 27.74 0.58 -16.46
CA ASP A 382 27.26 0.07 -15.19
C ASP A 382 28.23 0.47 -14.08
N LEU A 383 27.74 1.22 -13.11
CA LEU A 383 28.48 1.73 -11.97
C LEU A 383 28.05 1.00 -10.69
N LEU A 384 29.03 0.62 -9.92
CA LEU A 384 28.85 0.12 -8.56
C LEU A 384 29.66 0.99 -7.63
N THR A 385 28.97 1.71 -6.74
CA THR A 385 29.58 2.60 -5.77
C THR A 385 29.32 2.07 -4.35
N LEU A 386 30.38 2.03 -3.54
CA LEU A 386 30.33 1.72 -2.12
C LEU A 386 30.92 2.91 -1.38
N GLY A 387 30.23 3.41 -0.39
CA GLY A 387 30.67 4.50 0.49
C GLY A 387 30.53 4.14 1.95
N GLY A 388 31.36 4.73 2.76
CA GLY A 388 31.23 4.69 4.22
C GLY A 388 31.70 5.99 4.82
N ASN A 389 31.07 6.38 5.94
CA ASN A 389 31.33 7.60 6.67
C ASN A 389 31.28 7.32 8.17
N ASP A 390 32.08 8.09 8.94
CA ASP A 390 32.14 7.97 10.41
C ASP A 390 32.28 6.50 10.88
N ILE A 391 33.23 5.78 10.24
CA ILE A 391 33.46 4.37 10.54
C ILE A 391 34.43 4.25 11.68
N ASP A 392 33.96 3.69 12.79
CA ASP A 392 34.78 3.19 13.90
C ASP A 392 34.86 1.68 13.81
N ALA A 393 36.08 1.11 13.94
CA ALA A 393 36.26 -0.32 13.94
C ALA A 393 37.31 -0.76 14.97
N PHE A 394 37.07 -1.92 15.57
CA PHE A 394 38.00 -2.54 16.52
C PHE A 394 38.13 -4.03 16.20
N ALA A 395 39.36 -4.54 16.29
CA ALA A 395 39.65 -5.98 16.19
C ALA A 395 40.68 -6.38 17.25
N GLY A 396 40.26 -7.18 18.23
CA GLY A 396 41.13 -7.54 19.33
C GLY A 396 40.42 -8.27 20.47
N LEU A 397 40.81 -8.00 21.70
CA LEU A 397 40.24 -8.54 22.92
C LEU A 397 39.61 -7.40 23.75
N ASN A 398 38.51 -7.72 24.42
CA ASN A 398 37.81 -6.79 25.32
C ASN A 398 37.38 -5.46 24.65
N GLY A 399 36.98 -5.52 23.41
CA GLY A 399 36.43 -4.34 22.70
C GLY A 399 35.31 -3.71 23.51
N GLY A 400 35.20 -2.38 23.47
CA GLY A 400 34.19 -1.64 24.23
C GLY A 400 34.46 -1.46 25.71
N THR A 401 35.62 -1.91 26.20
CA THR A 401 36.06 -1.76 27.62
C THR A 401 37.37 -0.96 27.74
N ASP A 402 37.68 -0.50 28.96
CA ASP A 402 38.94 0.20 29.26
C ASP A 402 40.19 -0.72 29.10
N ASP A 403 39.99 -2.04 29.17
CA ASP A 403 41.04 -3.07 29.06
C ASP A 403 41.19 -3.64 27.64
N LYS A 404 40.71 -2.90 26.61
CA LYS A 404 40.79 -3.34 25.21
C LYS A 404 42.21 -3.49 24.73
N LEU A 405 42.50 -4.56 23.99
CA LEU A 405 43.79 -4.87 23.38
C LEU A 405 43.56 -5.28 21.93
N GLY A 406 43.97 -4.47 20.97
CA GLY A 406 43.76 -4.76 19.57
C GLY A 406 44.15 -3.63 18.64
N LEU A 407 43.64 -3.72 17.42
CA LEU A 407 43.72 -2.69 16.40
C LEU A 407 42.42 -1.87 16.42
N GLU A 408 42.56 -0.57 16.37
CA GLU A 408 41.44 0.38 16.31
C GLU A 408 41.59 1.29 15.10
N LEU A 409 40.49 1.54 14.43
CA LEU A 409 40.29 2.52 13.36
C LEU A 409 39.20 3.45 13.85
N GLY A 410 39.39 4.77 13.77
CA GLY A 410 38.44 5.79 14.15
C GLY A 410 38.75 7.11 13.42
#